data_6bddbfc22ebdc79ee4fe16be6dd1c19d
#
_entry.id   6bddbfc22ebdc79ee4fe16be6dd1c19d
#
_cell.length_a   1.000
_cell.length_b   1.000
_cell.length_c   1.000
_cell.angle_alpha   90.00
_cell.angle_beta   90.00
_cell.angle_gamma   90.00
#
_symmetry.space_group_name_H-M   'P 1'
#
loop_
_entity.id
_entity.type
_entity.pdbx_description
1 polymer ?
#
loop_
_entity_poly.entity_id
_entity_poly.type
_entity_poly.pdbx_seq_one_letter_code
_entity_poly.pdbx_strand_id
1 'polypeptide(L)'
;MNNKYTIIKQESIEELNGTGYILKHDKTGARVVVISNEDDNKVFQIGFRTPPKDDTGVPHILEHSVLCGSREFPMKDPFVELVKGSLNTFLNAMTYPDKTVYPVASQNDKDFFNLVHVYLDAVFYPNIYKKPEILKQEGWHYDLLNEDAPLTYNGVVFNEMKGVFSSPDQQLARIIQKSLLEDTPYGFESGGDPKAIPDLTYEMFLDFHKTYYHPSNSYIYLYGDKIGRASCRERV
;
A
#
# COMPACT_ATOMS: atom_id res chain seq x y z
N MET A 1 -27.55 0.19 11.34
CA MET A 1 -26.41 0.59 10.49
C MET A 1 -26.05 2.01 10.83
N ASN A 2 -24.78 2.32 11.00
CA ASN A 2 -24.34 3.65 11.39
C ASN A 2 -24.56 4.62 10.22
N ASN A 3 -25.21 5.78 10.48
CA ASN A 3 -25.60 6.80 9.47
C ASN A 3 -24.43 7.51 8.75
N LYS A 4 -23.30 6.83 8.55
CA LYS A 4 -22.09 7.42 7.93
C LYS A 4 -21.81 6.92 6.51
N TYR A 5 -22.56 5.92 6.04
CA TYR A 5 -22.38 5.31 4.73
C TYR A 5 -23.68 5.25 3.96
N THR A 6 -23.63 5.65 2.71
CA THR A 6 -24.72 5.48 1.74
C THR A 6 -24.51 4.18 0.97
N ILE A 7 -25.52 3.32 0.95
CA ILE A 7 -25.54 2.10 0.12
C ILE A 7 -25.83 2.53 -1.32
N ILE A 8 -24.87 2.32 -2.23
CA ILE A 8 -25.02 2.61 -3.66
C ILE A 8 -25.65 1.42 -4.37
N LYS A 9 -25.24 0.21 -4.02
CA LYS A 9 -25.72 -1.04 -4.64
C LYS A 9 -25.70 -2.17 -3.62
N GLN A 10 -26.67 -3.08 -3.74
CA GLN A 10 -26.74 -4.33 -2.99
C GLN A 10 -27.23 -5.44 -3.93
N GLU A 11 -26.55 -6.56 -3.94
CA GLU A 11 -26.89 -7.72 -4.78
C GLU A 11 -26.59 -9.02 -4.04
N SER A 12 -27.38 -10.07 -4.33
CA SER A 12 -27.04 -11.46 -3.97
C SER A 12 -25.95 -11.96 -4.90
N ILE A 13 -24.95 -12.65 -4.35
CA ILE A 13 -23.86 -13.29 -5.09
C ILE A 13 -23.99 -14.79 -4.80
N GLU A 14 -24.67 -15.52 -5.69
CA GLU A 14 -25.00 -16.94 -5.50
C GLU A 14 -23.75 -17.80 -5.41
N GLU A 15 -22.72 -17.52 -6.24
CA GLU A 15 -21.47 -18.27 -6.27
C GLU A 15 -20.67 -18.20 -4.95
N LEU A 16 -20.91 -17.18 -4.14
CA LEU A 16 -20.27 -16.98 -2.84
C LEU A 16 -21.21 -17.23 -1.66
N ASN A 17 -22.45 -17.65 -1.94
CA ASN A 17 -23.51 -17.79 -0.93
C ASN A 17 -23.58 -16.56 -0.01
N GLY A 18 -23.55 -15.36 -0.62
CA GLY A 18 -23.40 -14.13 0.11
C GLY A 18 -24.11 -12.93 -0.50
N THR A 19 -23.95 -11.79 0.15
CA THR A 19 -24.50 -10.51 -0.31
C THR A 19 -23.36 -9.51 -0.52
N GLY A 20 -23.32 -8.92 -1.69
CA GLY A 20 -22.41 -7.83 -2.06
C GLY A 20 -23.03 -6.46 -1.82
N TYR A 21 -22.24 -5.54 -1.28
CA TYR A 21 -22.61 -4.13 -1.08
C TYR A 21 -21.54 -3.23 -1.67
N ILE A 22 -21.98 -2.16 -2.35
CA ILE A 22 -21.12 -1.02 -2.70
C ILE A 22 -21.58 0.16 -1.83
N LEU A 23 -20.67 0.66 -1.00
CA LEU A 23 -20.93 1.74 -0.06
C LEU A 23 -20.05 2.94 -0.38
N LYS A 24 -20.51 4.12 -0.02
CA LYS A 24 -19.74 5.36 -0.03
C LYS A 24 -19.78 5.99 1.36
N HIS A 25 -18.64 6.35 1.91
CA HIS A 25 -18.57 7.09 3.17
C HIS A 25 -18.97 8.55 2.93
N ASP A 26 -20.00 9.01 3.64
CA ASP A 26 -20.67 10.30 3.33
C ASP A 26 -19.74 11.50 3.50
N LYS A 27 -18.88 11.46 4.52
CA LYS A 27 -17.97 12.59 4.84
C LYS A 27 -16.74 12.64 3.93
N THR A 28 -16.12 11.51 3.63
CA THR A 28 -14.81 11.48 2.96
C THR A 28 -14.90 11.06 1.48
N GLY A 29 -16.02 10.47 1.07
CA GLY A 29 -16.18 9.92 -0.26
C GLY A 29 -15.49 8.58 -0.49
N ALA A 30 -14.88 7.98 0.54
CA ALA A 30 -14.24 6.66 0.44
C ALA A 30 -15.23 5.62 -0.09
N ARG A 31 -14.74 4.76 -0.99
CA ARG A 31 -15.53 3.68 -1.60
C ARG A 31 -15.24 2.38 -0.90
N VAL A 32 -16.30 1.67 -0.52
CA VAL A 32 -16.20 0.42 0.21
C VAL A 32 -17.00 -0.65 -0.52
N VAL A 33 -16.37 -1.76 -0.84
CA VAL A 33 -17.02 -2.99 -1.30
C VAL A 33 -17.03 -3.97 -0.15
N VAL A 34 -18.19 -4.53 0.15
CA VAL A 34 -18.36 -5.53 1.20
C VAL A 34 -19.01 -6.76 0.57
N ILE A 35 -18.38 -7.92 0.73
CA ILE A 35 -18.95 -9.22 0.39
C ILE A 35 -19.12 -10.00 1.70
N SER A 36 -20.38 -10.05 2.17
CA SER A 36 -20.75 -10.75 3.40
C SER A 36 -21.22 -12.16 3.08
N ASN A 37 -20.52 -13.15 3.61
CA ASN A 37 -20.83 -14.57 3.47
C ASN A 37 -20.49 -15.35 4.77
N GLU A 38 -20.40 -16.66 4.72
CA GLU A 38 -20.11 -17.52 5.87
C GLU A 38 -18.63 -17.95 5.98
N ASP A 39 -17.75 -17.41 5.12
CA ASP A 39 -16.30 -17.69 5.16
C ASP A 39 -15.65 -17.04 6.38
N ASP A 40 -15.04 -17.84 7.24
CA ASP A 40 -14.38 -17.36 8.46
C ASP A 40 -13.01 -16.71 8.17
N ASN A 41 -12.44 -16.91 6.98
CA ASN A 41 -11.20 -16.24 6.56
C ASN A 41 -11.50 -14.82 6.04
N LYS A 42 -11.60 -13.89 6.99
CA LYS A 42 -11.92 -12.51 6.70
C LYS A 42 -10.78 -11.81 5.99
N VAL A 43 -11.12 -11.03 4.96
CA VAL A 43 -10.16 -10.24 4.19
C VAL A 43 -10.51 -8.75 4.29
N PHE A 44 -9.51 -7.95 4.53
CA PHE A 44 -9.54 -6.50 4.36
C PHE A 44 -8.46 -6.11 3.35
N GLN A 45 -8.79 -5.18 2.47
CA GLN A 45 -7.82 -4.51 1.62
C GLN A 45 -8.16 -3.03 1.52
N ILE A 46 -7.15 -2.18 1.67
CA ILE A 46 -7.25 -0.79 1.23
C ILE A 46 -6.29 -0.56 0.08
N GLY A 47 -6.77 0.11 -0.98
CA GLY A 47 -5.98 0.44 -2.15
C GLY A 47 -6.16 1.90 -2.53
N PHE A 48 -5.12 2.48 -3.10
CA PHE A 48 -5.11 3.85 -3.63
C PHE A 48 -4.70 3.83 -5.10
N ARG A 49 -5.27 4.74 -5.88
CA ARG A 49 -4.75 5.01 -7.22
C ARG A 49 -3.48 5.84 -7.06
N THR A 50 -2.35 5.28 -7.48
CA THR A 50 -1.01 5.85 -7.30
C THR A 50 -0.24 5.88 -8.64
N PRO A 51 -0.78 6.55 -9.69
CA PRO A 51 -0.11 6.59 -10.99
C PRO A 51 1.24 7.32 -10.86
N PRO A 52 2.35 6.70 -11.27
CA PRO A 52 3.66 7.36 -11.30
C PRO A 52 3.66 8.50 -12.32
N LYS A 53 4.53 9.49 -12.09
CA LYS A 53 4.77 10.62 -12.99
C LYS A 53 6.18 10.63 -13.56
N ASP A 54 7.02 9.76 -13.03
CA ASP A 54 8.42 9.57 -13.37
C ASP A 54 8.88 8.15 -12.97
N ASP A 55 10.15 7.85 -13.21
CA ASP A 55 10.74 6.55 -12.94
C ASP A 55 11.42 6.46 -11.55
N THR A 56 11.16 7.41 -10.62
CA THR A 56 11.78 7.43 -9.27
C THR A 56 11.29 6.33 -8.35
N GLY A 57 10.20 5.64 -8.72
CA GLY A 57 9.64 4.57 -7.89
C GLY A 57 8.99 5.03 -6.60
N VAL A 58 8.59 6.31 -6.52
CA VAL A 58 7.94 6.86 -5.32
C VAL A 58 6.72 6.06 -4.85
N PRO A 59 5.88 5.44 -5.72
CA PRO A 59 4.78 4.58 -5.26
C PRO A 59 5.28 3.36 -4.46
N HIS A 60 6.34 2.69 -4.93
CA HIS A 60 6.92 1.51 -4.31
C HIS A 60 7.66 1.86 -3.00
N ILE A 61 8.45 2.93 -3.02
CA ILE A 61 9.15 3.41 -1.81
C ILE A 61 8.13 3.81 -0.73
N LEU A 62 7.00 4.42 -1.10
CA LEU A 62 5.92 4.71 -0.15
C LEU A 62 5.22 3.46 0.36
N GLU A 63 5.04 2.45 -0.49
CA GLU A 63 4.47 1.17 -0.06
C GLU A 63 5.23 0.60 1.13
N HIS A 64 6.55 0.52 1.04
CA HIS A 64 7.43 0.10 2.15
C HIS A 64 7.37 1.08 3.33
N SER A 65 7.52 2.36 3.05
CA SER A 65 7.74 3.41 4.06
C SER A 65 6.55 3.64 4.99
N VAL A 66 5.30 3.52 4.51
CA VAL A 66 4.12 3.71 5.36
C VAL A 66 4.00 2.63 6.44
N LEU A 67 4.59 1.45 6.19
CA LEU A 67 4.62 0.33 7.13
C LEU A 67 5.77 0.42 8.15
N CYS A 68 6.65 1.42 8.07
CA CYS A 68 7.77 1.65 8.99
C CYS A 68 7.38 2.43 10.26
N GLY A 69 6.13 2.31 10.69
CA GLY A 69 5.58 2.95 11.89
C GLY A 69 4.63 4.09 11.60
N SER A 70 3.68 4.25 12.49
CA SER A 70 2.57 5.19 12.35
C SER A 70 2.26 5.93 13.66
N ARG A 71 1.22 6.75 13.66
CA ARG A 71 0.82 7.59 14.78
C ARG A 71 0.53 6.77 16.06
N GLU A 72 -0.25 5.70 15.94
CA GLU A 72 -0.64 4.84 17.08
C GLU A 72 0.32 3.66 17.27
N PHE A 73 1.09 3.31 16.22
CA PHE A 73 2.08 2.23 16.24
C PHE A 73 3.48 2.78 15.88
N PRO A 74 4.12 3.56 16.78
CA PRO A 74 5.35 4.29 16.48
C PRO A 74 6.63 3.43 16.50
N MET A 75 6.51 2.12 16.65
CA MET A 75 7.65 1.17 16.60
C MET A 75 8.33 1.20 15.22
N LYS A 76 9.57 0.70 15.17
CA LYS A 76 10.40 0.78 13.96
C LYS A 76 9.79 -0.01 12.80
N ASP A 77 9.36 -1.25 13.04
CA ASP A 77 8.88 -2.18 12.03
C ASP A 77 7.61 -2.92 12.51
N PRO A 78 6.44 -2.23 12.62
CA PRO A 78 5.21 -2.87 13.08
C PRO A 78 4.77 -4.01 12.14
N PHE A 79 5.09 -3.93 10.84
CA PHE A 79 4.81 -4.97 9.87
C PHE A 79 5.52 -6.28 10.23
N VAL A 80 6.81 -6.23 10.55
CA VAL A 80 7.59 -7.43 10.93
C VAL A 80 7.06 -8.06 12.23
N GLU A 81 6.64 -7.23 13.17
CA GLU A 81 6.01 -7.72 14.42
C GLU A 81 4.65 -8.40 14.14
N LEU A 82 3.86 -7.87 13.21
CA LEU A 82 2.61 -8.51 12.78
C LEU A 82 2.85 -9.84 12.07
N VAL A 83 3.84 -9.92 11.17
CA VAL A 83 4.21 -11.17 10.50
C VAL A 83 4.56 -12.27 11.52
N LYS A 84 5.25 -11.91 12.60
CA LYS A 84 5.71 -12.87 13.62
C LYS A 84 4.66 -13.18 14.68
N GLY A 85 3.82 -12.22 15.04
CA GLY A 85 3.00 -12.28 16.25
C GLY A 85 1.49 -12.34 16.01
N SER A 86 0.98 -12.08 14.82
CA SER A 86 -0.45 -12.18 14.52
C SER A 86 -0.86 -13.56 14.02
N LEU A 87 -2.17 -13.83 14.06
CA LEU A 87 -2.78 -15.03 13.51
C LEU A 87 -3.22 -14.85 12.05
N ASN A 88 -2.50 -13.99 11.32
CA ASN A 88 -2.81 -13.71 9.93
C ASN A 88 -2.74 -14.97 9.05
N THR A 89 -3.65 -15.07 8.09
CA THR A 89 -3.59 -16.06 7.01
C THR A 89 -2.96 -15.46 5.75
N PHE A 90 -2.99 -14.12 5.64
CA PHE A 90 -2.32 -13.36 4.59
C PHE A 90 -1.99 -11.95 5.09
N LEU A 91 -0.81 -11.48 4.76
CA LEU A 91 -0.33 -10.14 5.12
C LEU A 91 0.67 -9.69 4.06
N ASN A 92 0.36 -8.58 3.36
CA ASN A 92 1.22 -8.08 2.30
C ASN A 92 0.97 -6.59 2.02
N ALA A 93 1.81 -6.01 1.18
CA ALA A 93 1.61 -4.77 0.45
C ALA A 93 2.10 -4.98 -0.99
N MET A 94 1.50 -4.30 -1.96
CA MET A 94 1.83 -4.51 -3.37
C MET A 94 1.66 -3.22 -4.17
N THR A 95 2.69 -2.85 -4.92
CA THR A 95 2.66 -1.76 -5.88
C THR A 95 2.47 -2.30 -7.30
N TYR A 96 1.43 -1.80 -7.96
CA TYR A 96 1.12 -2.04 -9.37
C TYR A 96 1.42 -0.78 -10.19
N PRO A 97 1.37 -0.85 -11.52
CA PRO A 97 1.65 0.31 -12.37
C PRO A 97 0.78 1.55 -12.13
N ASP A 98 -0.43 1.39 -11.57
CA ASP A 98 -1.38 2.49 -11.40
C ASP A 98 -2.03 2.56 -10.00
N LYS A 99 -1.69 1.62 -9.12
CA LYS A 99 -2.27 1.53 -7.77
C LYS A 99 -1.32 0.86 -6.78
N THR A 100 -1.52 1.15 -5.50
CA THR A 100 -0.86 0.46 -4.39
C THR A 100 -1.93 -0.10 -3.46
N VAL A 101 -1.80 -1.35 -3.04
CA VAL A 101 -2.79 -2.07 -2.22
C VAL A 101 -2.17 -2.70 -0.99
N TYR A 102 -2.93 -2.74 0.09
CA TYR A 102 -2.52 -3.22 1.40
C TYR A 102 -3.54 -4.27 1.88
N PRO A 103 -3.39 -5.53 1.48
CA PRO A 103 -4.29 -6.62 1.87
C PRO A 103 -3.85 -7.31 3.16
N VAL A 104 -4.83 -7.70 3.99
CA VAL A 104 -4.66 -8.56 5.15
C VAL A 104 -5.80 -9.54 5.26
N ALA A 105 -5.54 -10.72 5.81
CA ALA A 105 -6.57 -11.71 6.12
C ALA A 105 -6.28 -12.42 7.43
N SER A 106 -7.34 -12.78 8.16
CA SER A 106 -7.27 -13.59 9.38
C SER A 106 -8.60 -14.29 9.63
N GLN A 107 -8.54 -15.52 10.14
CA GLN A 107 -9.71 -16.25 10.63
C GLN A 107 -10.12 -15.82 12.04
N ASN A 108 -9.20 -15.24 12.82
CA ASN A 108 -9.48 -14.78 14.17
C ASN A 108 -10.06 -13.35 14.15
N ASP A 109 -11.27 -13.16 14.70
CA ASP A 109 -11.97 -11.87 14.70
C ASP A 109 -11.14 -10.75 15.34
N LYS A 110 -10.53 -11.01 16.50
CA LYS A 110 -9.75 -9.99 17.23
C LYS A 110 -8.50 -9.60 16.46
N ASP A 111 -7.80 -10.57 15.91
CA ASP A 111 -6.60 -10.36 15.12
C ASP A 111 -6.93 -9.60 13.83
N PHE A 112 -7.98 -9.99 13.12
CA PHE A 112 -8.46 -9.30 11.93
C PHE A 112 -8.68 -7.80 12.17
N PHE A 113 -9.41 -7.45 13.24
CA PHE A 113 -9.66 -6.03 13.56
C PHE A 113 -8.39 -5.28 13.98
N ASN A 114 -7.43 -5.94 14.64
CA ASN A 114 -6.14 -5.36 14.94
C ASN A 114 -5.34 -5.08 13.66
N LEU A 115 -5.28 -6.04 12.74
CA LEU A 115 -4.62 -5.88 11.44
C LEU A 115 -5.21 -4.71 10.64
N VAL A 116 -6.53 -4.65 10.55
CA VAL A 116 -7.23 -3.53 9.89
C VAL A 116 -6.86 -2.19 10.53
N HIS A 117 -6.85 -2.11 11.86
CA HIS A 117 -6.50 -0.89 12.58
C HIS A 117 -5.04 -0.46 12.31
N VAL A 118 -4.09 -1.39 12.40
CA VAL A 118 -2.67 -1.09 12.11
C VAL A 118 -2.48 -0.60 10.69
N TYR A 119 -3.11 -1.27 9.70
CA TYR A 119 -2.97 -0.88 8.30
C TYR A 119 -3.60 0.48 7.97
N LEU A 120 -4.78 0.77 8.54
CA LEU A 120 -5.41 2.08 8.36
C LEU A 120 -4.58 3.21 8.99
N ASP A 121 -4.06 3.02 10.20
CA ASP A 121 -3.20 4.02 10.83
C ASP A 121 -1.88 4.18 10.06
N ALA A 122 -1.31 3.10 9.55
CA ALA A 122 -0.10 3.12 8.75
C ALA A 122 -0.27 3.93 7.46
N VAL A 123 -1.30 3.66 6.66
CA VAL A 123 -1.47 4.32 5.35
C VAL A 123 -1.92 5.78 5.48
N PHE A 124 -2.70 6.15 6.51
CA PHE A 124 -3.21 7.52 6.67
C PHE A 124 -2.36 8.41 7.57
N TYR A 125 -1.63 7.83 8.52
CA TYR A 125 -0.86 8.57 9.52
C TYR A 125 0.56 8.03 9.73
N PRO A 126 1.31 7.76 8.63
CA PRO A 126 2.65 7.21 8.73
C PRO A 126 3.63 8.20 9.38
N ASN A 127 4.66 7.66 9.99
CA ASN A 127 5.71 8.46 10.62
C ASN A 127 6.68 9.13 9.62
N ILE A 128 6.48 8.95 8.32
CA ILE A 128 7.31 9.53 7.26
C ILE A 128 7.44 11.06 7.36
N TYR A 129 6.44 11.75 7.91
CA TYR A 129 6.45 13.19 8.11
C TYR A 129 7.34 13.67 9.27
N LYS A 130 7.70 12.76 10.18
CA LYS A 130 8.48 13.04 11.38
C LYS A 130 9.88 12.45 11.32
N LYS A 131 10.08 11.44 10.48
CA LYS A 131 11.30 10.62 10.38
C LYS A 131 11.77 10.52 8.93
N PRO A 132 12.54 11.50 8.44
CA PRO A 132 13.09 11.45 7.08
C PRO A 132 14.03 10.26 6.87
N GLU A 133 14.52 9.64 7.94
CA GLU A 133 15.36 8.44 7.90
C GLU A 133 14.64 7.25 7.26
N ILE A 134 13.29 7.23 7.31
CA ILE A 134 12.50 6.17 6.67
C ILE A 134 12.73 6.17 5.16
N LEU A 135 12.69 7.34 4.49
CA LEU A 135 13.03 7.43 3.07
C LEU A 135 14.45 6.96 2.78
N LYS A 136 15.41 7.32 3.64
CA LYS A 136 16.81 6.89 3.47
C LYS A 136 16.96 5.39 3.61
N GLN A 137 16.24 4.77 4.52
CA GLN A 137 16.26 3.31 4.73
C GLN A 137 15.56 2.56 3.59
N GLU A 138 14.30 2.93 3.30
CA GLU A 138 13.49 2.20 2.32
C GLU A 138 13.78 2.60 0.87
N GLY A 139 14.00 3.87 0.61
CA GLY A 139 14.26 4.38 -0.73
C GLY A 139 15.73 4.28 -1.13
N TRP A 140 16.49 5.33 -0.80
CA TRP A 140 17.91 5.39 -1.12
C TRP A 140 18.68 6.35 -0.21
N HIS A 141 19.99 6.11 -0.08
CA HIS A 141 20.94 7.00 0.58
C HIS A 141 22.34 6.76 0.02
N TYR A 142 23.23 7.71 0.26
CA TYR A 142 24.67 7.50 0.00
C TYR A 142 25.25 6.55 1.05
N ASP A 143 26.04 5.59 0.60
CA ASP A 143 26.74 4.64 1.44
C ASP A 143 28.23 4.69 1.18
N LEU A 144 29.03 4.77 2.25
CA LEU A 144 30.49 4.80 2.23
C LEU A 144 31.00 3.74 3.19
N LEU A 145 31.45 2.63 2.63
CA LEU A 145 31.90 1.46 3.42
C LEU A 145 33.12 1.80 4.31
N ASN A 146 34.06 2.59 3.80
CA ASN A 146 35.22 3.12 4.50
C ASN A 146 35.77 4.33 3.71
N GLU A 147 36.75 5.02 4.27
CA GLU A 147 37.34 6.25 3.71
C GLU A 147 37.95 6.09 2.30
N ASP A 148 38.38 4.90 1.96
CA ASP A 148 39.01 4.57 0.66
C ASP A 148 38.00 3.97 -0.35
N ALA A 149 36.78 3.66 0.09
CA ALA A 149 35.77 3.05 -0.76
C ALA A 149 35.10 4.09 -1.68
N PRO A 150 34.64 3.70 -2.86
CA PRO A 150 33.81 4.57 -3.67
C PRO A 150 32.47 4.83 -2.99
N LEU A 151 31.98 6.07 -3.12
CA LEU A 151 30.63 6.42 -2.69
C LEU A 151 29.61 5.66 -3.54
N THR A 152 28.68 4.96 -2.90
CA THR A 152 27.64 4.17 -3.57
C THR A 152 26.25 4.56 -3.12
N TYR A 153 25.24 4.06 -3.80
CA TYR A 153 23.84 4.16 -3.38
C TYR A 153 23.41 2.86 -2.70
N ASN A 154 22.64 2.99 -1.64
CA ASN A 154 22.06 1.89 -0.88
C ASN A 154 20.63 2.25 -0.46
N GLY A 155 19.80 1.25 -0.19
CA GLY A 155 18.40 1.37 0.23
C GLY A 155 17.63 0.10 -0.10
N VAL A 156 16.56 -0.19 0.61
CA VAL A 156 15.82 -1.46 0.44
C VAL A 156 15.28 -1.56 -0.97
N VAL A 157 14.43 -0.62 -1.40
CA VAL A 157 13.83 -0.62 -2.74
C VAL A 157 14.89 -0.41 -3.83
N PHE A 158 15.89 0.45 -3.60
CA PHE A 158 16.99 0.63 -4.55
C PHE A 158 17.71 -0.68 -4.85
N ASN A 159 18.04 -1.48 -3.83
CA ASN A 159 18.72 -2.75 -3.99
C ASN A 159 17.83 -3.82 -4.61
N GLU A 160 16.54 -3.86 -4.23
CA GLU A 160 15.55 -4.74 -4.84
C GLU A 160 15.45 -4.48 -6.35
N MET A 161 15.27 -3.22 -6.73
CA MET A 161 15.13 -2.85 -8.13
C MET A 161 16.40 -3.06 -8.94
N LYS A 162 17.59 -2.91 -8.34
CA LYS A 162 18.84 -3.36 -8.99
C LYS A 162 18.80 -4.85 -9.33
N GLY A 163 18.27 -5.67 -8.44
CA GLY A 163 18.07 -7.10 -8.69
C GLY A 163 17.10 -7.34 -9.85
N VAL A 164 15.94 -6.69 -9.86
CA VAL A 164 14.94 -6.80 -10.92
C VAL A 164 15.53 -6.37 -12.28
N PHE A 165 16.26 -5.25 -12.32
CA PHE A 165 16.90 -4.73 -13.55
C PHE A 165 18.11 -5.53 -14.01
N SER A 166 18.60 -6.50 -13.26
CA SER A 166 19.65 -7.41 -13.71
C SER A 166 19.14 -8.48 -14.69
N SER A 167 17.82 -8.70 -14.78
CA SER A 167 17.20 -9.65 -15.68
C SER A 167 17.01 -9.05 -17.09
N PRO A 168 17.59 -9.64 -18.15
CA PRO A 168 17.39 -9.18 -19.54
C PRO A 168 15.91 -9.22 -19.98
N ASP A 169 15.16 -10.23 -19.55
CA ASP A 169 13.74 -10.38 -19.90
C ASP A 169 12.90 -9.26 -19.27
N GLN A 170 13.20 -8.88 -18.02
CA GLN A 170 12.55 -7.76 -17.36
C GLN A 170 12.88 -6.42 -18.05
N GLN A 171 14.12 -6.24 -18.47
CA GLN A 171 14.50 -5.04 -19.22
C GLN A 171 13.79 -4.96 -20.56
N LEU A 172 13.70 -6.09 -21.30
CA LEU A 172 12.98 -6.15 -22.57
C LEU A 172 11.50 -5.82 -22.39
N ALA A 173 10.84 -6.43 -21.40
CA ALA A 173 9.42 -6.18 -21.10
C ALA A 173 9.16 -4.69 -20.84
N ARG A 174 10.05 -4.02 -20.10
CA ARG A 174 9.96 -2.57 -19.80
C ARG A 174 10.13 -1.70 -21.02
N ILE A 175 11.13 -2.00 -21.88
CA ILE A 175 11.36 -1.26 -23.12
C ILE A 175 10.12 -1.35 -23.99
N ILE A 176 9.52 -2.53 -24.11
CA ILE A 176 8.29 -2.75 -24.88
C ILE A 176 7.14 -1.93 -24.26
N GLN A 177 6.93 -2.05 -22.96
CA GLN A 177 5.86 -1.34 -22.25
C GLN A 177 6.00 0.19 -22.40
N LYS A 178 7.19 0.73 -22.15
CA LYS A 178 7.48 2.16 -22.31
C LYS A 178 7.24 2.64 -23.74
N SER A 179 7.67 1.87 -24.75
CA SER A 179 7.49 2.22 -26.15
C SER A 179 6.04 2.21 -26.62
N LEU A 180 5.21 1.33 -26.03
CA LEU A 180 3.79 1.20 -26.40
C LEU A 180 2.86 2.14 -25.63
N LEU A 181 3.26 2.59 -24.42
CA LEU A 181 2.39 3.27 -23.46
C LEU A 181 3.02 4.59 -22.96
N GLU A 182 3.89 5.22 -23.75
CA GLU A 182 4.70 6.39 -23.41
C GLU A 182 3.87 7.57 -22.88
N ASP A 183 2.67 7.78 -23.41
CA ASP A 183 1.75 8.87 -23.06
C ASP A 183 0.82 8.55 -21.88
N THR A 184 1.07 7.46 -21.16
CA THR A 184 0.27 7.01 -20.02
C THR A 184 1.13 6.78 -18.77
N PRO A 185 0.54 6.66 -17.56
CA PRO A 185 1.29 6.25 -16.38
C PRO A 185 2.00 4.89 -16.52
N TYR A 186 1.56 4.04 -17.43
CA TYR A 186 2.19 2.74 -17.72
C TYR A 186 3.52 2.86 -18.47
N GLY A 187 3.83 4.03 -19.03
CA GLY A 187 5.14 4.34 -19.61
C GLY A 187 6.23 4.57 -18.57
N PHE A 188 5.86 4.76 -17.29
CA PHE A 188 6.78 4.91 -16.17
C PHE A 188 6.96 3.62 -15.39
N GLU A 189 8.06 3.53 -14.65
CA GLU A 189 8.38 2.42 -13.77
C GLU A 189 7.90 2.69 -12.33
N SER A 190 6.75 2.14 -11.97
CA SER A 190 6.19 2.32 -10.62
C SER A 190 7.06 1.73 -9.52
N GLY A 191 7.83 0.68 -9.82
CA GLY A 191 8.80 0.07 -8.92
C GLY A 191 10.07 0.91 -8.72
N GLY A 192 10.40 1.74 -9.69
CA GLY A 192 11.57 2.60 -9.73
C GLY A 192 12.73 2.06 -10.60
N ASP A 193 13.24 2.91 -11.47
CA ASP A 193 14.49 2.65 -12.19
C ASP A 193 15.67 2.97 -11.26
N PRO A 194 16.61 2.05 -11.01
CA PRO A 194 17.79 2.33 -10.20
C PRO A 194 18.60 3.55 -10.59
N LYS A 195 18.48 3.99 -11.86
CA LYS A 195 19.14 5.23 -12.33
C LYS A 195 18.36 6.48 -11.94
N ALA A 196 17.03 6.38 -11.76
CA ALA A 196 16.16 7.50 -11.43
C ALA A 196 15.79 7.55 -9.93
N ILE A 197 15.83 6.43 -9.21
CA ILE A 197 15.53 6.40 -7.77
C ILE A 197 16.33 7.46 -6.98
N PRO A 198 17.65 7.70 -7.25
CA PRO A 198 18.40 8.73 -6.52
C PRO A 198 17.97 10.18 -6.78
N ASP A 199 17.10 10.42 -7.76
CA ASP A 199 16.52 11.75 -8.02
C ASP A 199 15.31 12.03 -7.11
N LEU A 200 14.78 11.02 -6.40
CA LEU A 200 13.67 11.18 -5.49
C LEU A 200 14.09 12.00 -4.26
N THR A 201 13.49 13.18 -4.11
CA THR A 201 13.68 14.02 -2.93
C THR A 201 12.66 13.72 -1.84
N TYR A 202 12.98 14.08 -0.59
CA TYR A 202 12.05 13.94 0.53
C TYR A 202 10.75 14.75 0.33
N GLU A 203 10.84 15.91 -0.33
CA GLU A 203 9.68 16.73 -0.65
C GLU A 203 8.75 16.04 -1.65
N MET A 204 9.28 15.52 -2.76
CA MET A 204 8.51 14.74 -3.75
C MET A 204 7.82 13.53 -3.11
N PHE A 205 8.54 12.83 -2.25
CA PHE A 205 8.04 11.68 -1.50
C PHE A 205 6.84 12.04 -0.61
N LEU A 206 6.93 13.10 0.17
CA LEU A 206 5.82 13.57 1.02
C LEU A 206 4.63 14.10 0.22
N ASP A 207 4.89 14.81 -0.88
CA ASP A 207 3.84 15.36 -1.73
C ASP A 207 3.05 14.26 -2.45
N PHE A 208 3.71 13.17 -2.83
CA PHE A 208 3.04 12.00 -3.40
C PHE A 208 2.09 11.37 -2.38
N HIS A 209 2.51 11.17 -1.14
CA HIS A 209 1.65 10.66 -0.08
C HIS A 209 0.45 11.58 0.17
N LYS A 210 0.66 12.90 0.34
CA LYS A 210 -0.42 13.88 0.53
C LYS A 210 -1.43 13.87 -0.60
N THR A 211 -0.95 13.67 -1.84
CA THR A 211 -1.80 13.71 -3.03
C THR A 211 -2.67 12.47 -3.15
N TYR A 212 -2.09 11.29 -2.91
CA TYR A 212 -2.76 10.03 -3.27
C TYR A 212 -3.29 9.23 -2.09
N TYR A 213 -2.72 9.36 -0.88
CA TYR A 213 -3.15 8.61 0.30
C TYR A 213 -4.24 9.36 1.08
N HIS A 214 -5.35 9.58 0.42
CA HIS A 214 -6.51 10.25 0.98
C HIS A 214 -7.75 9.35 0.90
N PRO A 215 -8.65 9.35 1.90
CA PRO A 215 -9.85 8.50 1.88
C PRO A 215 -10.68 8.62 0.61
N SER A 216 -10.79 9.83 0.01
CA SER A 216 -11.53 10.01 -1.25
C SER A 216 -10.93 9.30 -2.46
N ASN A 217 -9.63 8.99 -2.42
CA ASN A 217 -8.91 8.21 -3.43
C ASN A 217 -8.80 6.73 -3.07
N SER A 218 -9.36 6.32 -1.91
CA SER A 218 -9.26 4.95 -1.43
C SER A 218 -10.38 4.06 -1.97
N TYR A 219 -10.04 2.78 -2.13
CA TYR A 219 -10.94 1.67 -2.40
C TYR A 219 -10.74 0.64 -1.30
N ILE A 220 -11.74 0.51 -0.44
CA ILE A 220 -11.72 -0.45 0.65
C ILE A 220 -12.52 -1.68 0.23
N TYR A 221 -11.97 -2.85 0.48
CA TYR A 221 -12.61 -4.13 0.22
C TYR A 221 -12.66 -4.95 1.51
N LEU A 222 -13.83 -5.49 1.82
CA LEU A 222 -14.10 -6.34 2.96
C LEU A 222 -14.81 -7.63 2.49
N TYR A 223 -14.31 -8.77 2.94
CA TYR A 223 -14.86 -10.07 2.60
C TYR A 223 -14.90 -10.97 3.85
N GLY A 224 -15.95 -11.80 3.97
CA GLY A 224 -16.05 -12.86 4.97
C GLY A 224 -17.26 -12.75 5.88
N ASP A 225 -17.23 -13.52 6.98
CA ASP A 225 -18.25 -13.48 8.01
C ASP A 225 -18.10 -12.29 8.95
N LYS A 226 -19.16 -11.87 9.65
CA LYS A 226 -19.16 -10.84 10.72
C LYS A 226 -18.55 -9.47 10.35
N ILE A 227 -18.22 -9.24 9.10
CA ILE A 227 -17.59 -7.99 8.61
C ILE A 227 -18.48 -6.76 8.73
N GLY A 228 -19.81 -6.92 8.90
CA GLY A 228 -20.73 -5.83 9.16
C GLY A 228 -20.41 -5.02 10.44
N ARG A 229 -19.59 -5.55 11.35
CA ARG A 229 -19.05 -4.83 12.51
C ARG A 229 -17.81 -3.99 12.17
N ALA A 230 -17.06 -4.35 11.14
CA ALA A 230 -15.88 -3.62 10.69
C ALA A 230 -16.28 -2.21 10.20
N SER A 231 -17.31 -2.11 9.37
CA SER A 231 -17.83 -0.83 8.87
C SER A 231 -18.38 0.09 9.98
N CYS A 232 -18.69 -0.45 11.17
CA CYS A 232 -19.27 0.32 12.28
C CYS A 232 -18.26 0.85 13.28
N ARG A 233 -17.03 0.30 13.35
CA ARG A 233 -16.02 0.67 14.35
C ARG A 233 -14.92 1.58 13.83
N GLU A 234 -14.77 1.69 12.53
CA GLU A 234 -13.67 2.45 11.96
C GLU A 234 -13.91 3.95 11.98
N ARG A 235 -12.99 4.65 12.62
CA ARG A 235 -12.86 6.10 12.57
C ARG A 235 -12.04 6.47 11.31
N VAL A 236 -12.64 6.35 10.14
CA VAL A 236 -12.05 6.95 8.92
C VAL A 236 -12.32 8.45 8.92
#